data_fc068eb3a601a1a07b67299ddfdc791c
#
_entry.id   fc068eb3a601a1a07b67299ddfdc791c
#
_cell.length_a   1.000
_cell.length_b   1.000
_cell.length_c   1.000
_cell.angle_alpha   90.00
_cell.angle_beta   90.00
_cell.angle_gamma   90.00
#
_symmetry.space_group_name_H-M   'P 1'
#
loop_
_entity.id
_entity.type
_entity.pdbx_description
1 polymer ?
#
loop_
_entity_poly.entity_id
_entity_poly.type
_entity_poly.pdbx_seq_one_letter_code
_entity_poly.pdbx_strand_id
1 'polypeptide(L)'
;MIHDPNDAVPSDCPQPDDASGEAHDTAAEGEVLHRRRIRSFVTRAGRVSTGQRRALDEFGPRYVVPYTPHEPDWDTVFGRRAPRVLEIGFGMGASTAEIAAMRPGDDFLGVEVHEPGIGALLKLIGEQNLTNIRIIQHDAVEVLEQMIAPASLDGVHIFFPDPWHKARHHKRRLIQPKFVELLVSRMKPGGYLHCATDWQNYAEQMLEVLGAEPALENTAADYAPRPDYRPVTKFERRGLRLGHGVWDLVFRRREQ
;
A
#
# COMPACT_ATOMS: atom_id res chain seq x y z
N MET A 1 9.01 -32.30 42.76
CA MET A 1 7.78 -32.99 42.39
C MET A 1 6.64 -32.03 42.54
N ILE A 2 6.15 -31.52 41.47
CA ILE A 2 4.88 -31.84 40.80
C ILE A 2 4.93 -31.15 39.43
N HIS A 3 4.79 -31.97 38.42
CA HIS A 3 4.68 -31.62 37.01
C HIS A 3 3.26 -31.12 36.74
N ASP A 4 3.10 -30.03 36.04
CA ASP A 4 1.82 -29.64 35.43
C ASP A 4 1.96 -29.71 33.91
N PRO A 5 1.26 -30.65 33.26
CA PRO A 5 1.26 -30.76 31.79
C PRO A 5 -0.06 -30.21 31.27
N ASN A 6 -0.11 -28.94 30.85
CA ASN A 6 -1.17 -28.52 29.92
C ASN A 6 -0.91 -27.13 29.34
N ASP A 7 -0.15 -27.06 28.25
CA ASP A 7 -0.23 -25.97 27.31
C ASP A 7 -0.23 -26.55 25.90
N ALA A 8 -1.37 -27.12 25.53
CA ALA A 8 -1.66 -27.46 24.16
C ALA A 8 -2.27 -26.21 23.47
N VAL A 9 -1.51 -25.63 22.56
CA VAL A 9 -1.97 -24.62 21.60
C VAL A 9 -2.92 -25.31 20.62
N PRO A 10 -4.17 -24.86 20.43
CA PRO A 10 -5.02 -25.38 19.38
C PRO A 10 -4.59 -24.78 18.04
N SER A 11 -3.95 -25.59 17.22
CA SER A 11 -3.81 -25.39 15.79
C SER A 11 -5.06 -25.97 15.13
N ASP A 12 -6.07 -25.16 14.86
CA ASP A 12 -7.08 -25.53 13.86
C ASP A 12 -7.79 -24.29 13.33
N CYS A 13 -7.30 -23.83 12.19
CA CYS A 13 -8.04 -22.94 11.30
C CYS A 13 -8.45 -23.79 10.08
N PRO A 14 -9.74 -24.07 9.83
CA PRO A 14 -10.15 -24.90 8.71
C PRO A 14 -9.80 -24.21 7.40
N GLN A 15 -9.11 -24.96 6.54
CA GLN A 15 -8.84 -24.62 5.15
C GLN A 15 -10.10 -24.92 4.33
N PRO A 16 -10.52 -24.06 3.42
CA PRO A 16 -11.55 -24.43 2.44
C PRO A 16 -10.98 -25.39 1.39
N ASP A 17 -11.69 -26.50 1.18
CA ASP A 17 -11.39 -27.56 0.24
C ASP A 17 -11.26 -27.07 -1.21
N ASP A 18 -10.18 -27.52 -1.86
CA ASP A 18 -9.97 -27.43 -3.31
C ASP A 18 -10.94 -28.38 -4.02
N ALA A 19 -12.04 -27.87 -4.55
CA ALA A 19 -12.85 -28.58 -5.52
C ALA A 19 -12.19 -28.46 -6.90
N SER A 20 -11.41 -29.47 -7.28
CA SER A 20 -10.92 -29.70 -8.64
C SER A 20 -12.07 -30.29 -9.48
N GLY A 21 -12.72 -29.44 -10.28
CA GLY A 21 -13.62 -29.85 -11.35
C GLY A 21 -12.86 -29.86 -12.68
N GLU A 22 -12.52 -31.01 -13.18
CA GLU A 22 -12.10 -31.21 -14.57
C GLU A 22 -13.30 -30.97 -15.49
N ALA A 23 -13.23 -29.99 -16.37
CA ALA A 23 -14.19 -29.77 -17.42
C ALA A 23 -13.57 -30.06 -18.78
N HIS A 24 -14.17 -31.00 -19.49
CA HIS A 24 -13.87 -31.43 -20.84
C HIS A 24 -13.84 -30.26 -21.85
N ASP A 25 -12.81 -30.33 -22.69
CA ASP A 25 -12.55 -29.47 -23.84
C ASP A 25 -13.55 -29.78 -24.98
N THR A 26 -14.37 -28.80 -25.36
CA THR A 26 -15.01 -28.74 -26.65
C THR A 26 -14.79 -27.37 -27.27
N ALA A 27 -14.02 -27.36 -28.34
CA ALA A 27 -13.69 -26.19 -29.13
C ALA A 27 -14.96 -25.50 -29.69
N ALA A 28 -15.08 -24.19 -29.36
CA ALA A 28 -15.88 -23.24 -30.11
C ALA A 28 -15.14 -21.91 -30.17
N GLU A 29 -15.09 -21.36 -31.36
CA GLU A 29 -14.31 -20.19 -31.79
C GLU A 29 -14.70 -18.89 -31.03
N GLY A 30 -13.70 -18.10 -30.65
CA GLY A 30 -13.85 -16.64 -30.64
C GLY A 30 -14.30 -15.97 -29.34
N GLU A 31 -13.90 -16.39 -28.14
CA GLU A 31 -13.97 -15.55 -26.95
C GLU A 31 -12.56 -15.29 -26.43
N VAL A 32 -12.10 -14.04 -26.61
CA VAL A 32 -10.91 -13.55 -25.93
C VAL A 32 -11.23 -13.58 -24.44
N LEU A 33 -10.85 -14.66 -23.78
CA LEU A 33 -10.90 -14.78 -22.32
C LEU A 33 -10.08 -13.62 -21.73
N HIS A 34 -10.77 -12.57 -21.31
CA HIS A 34 -10.18 -11.54 -20.46
C HIS A 34 -9.70 -12.23 -19.18
N ARG A 35 -8.45 -12.70 -19.18
CA ARG A 35 -7.79 -13.20 -17.98
C ARG A 35 -7.92 -12.09 -16.92
N ARG A 36 -8.73 -12.36 -15.90
CA ARG A 36 -8.86 -11.45 -14.76
C ARG A 36 -7.48 -11.08 -14.26
N ARG A 37 -7.18 -9.78 -14.21
CA ARG A 37 -5.92 -9.25 -13.71
C ARG A 37 -5.65 -9.84 -12.32
N ILE A 38 -4.42 -10.33 -12.09
CA ILE A 38 -3.99 -10.83 -10.78
C ILE A 38 -3.93 -9.62 -9.86
N ARG A 39 -4.77 -9.60 -8.82
CA ARG A 39 -4.80 -8.54 -7.83
C ARG A 39 -3.74 -8.78 -6.75
N SER A 40 -3.04 -7.73 -6.34
CA SER A 40 -2.03 -7.74 -5.27
C SER A 40 -2.65 -7.81 -3.87
N PHE A 41 -3.96 -7.68 -3.75
CA PHE A 41 -4.70 -7.66 -2.50
C PHE A 41 -5.88 -8.64 -2.52
N VAL A 42 -6.40 -8.93 -1.32
CA VAL A 42 -7.67 -9.64 -1.12
C VAL A 42 -8.62 -8.69 -0.40
N THR A 43 -9.76 -8.41 -1.03
CA THR A 43 -10.82 -7.66 -0.36
C THR A 43 -11.43 -8.55 0.73
N ARG A 44 -11.10 -8.29 1.99
CA ARG A 44 -11.73 -8.95 3.13
C ARG A 44 -12.84 -8.04 3.64
N ALA A 45 -14.04 -8.59 3.84
CA ALA A 45 -15.10 -7.89 4.55
C ALA A 45 -14.66 -7.67 6.00
N GLY A 46 -14.04 -6.53 6.29
CA GLY A 46 -13.67 -6.14 7.64
C GLY A 46 -14.86 -5.55 8.39
N ARG A 47 -14.96 -5.79 9.71
CA ARG A 47 -15.98 -5.15 10.54
C ARG A 47 -15.57 -3.70 10.79
N VAL A 48 -16.39 -2.76 10.34
CA VAL A 48 -16.24 -1.34 10.66
C VAL A 48 -16.78 -1.10 12.07
N SER A 49 -15.97 -0.53 12.96
CA SER A 49 -16.41 -0.17 14.33
C SER A 49 -17.34 1.05 14.30
N THR A 50 -18.10 1.27 15.38
CA THR A 50 -18.98 2.43 15.49
C THR A 50 -18.24 3.77 15.33
N GLY A 51 -17.03 3.88 15.91
CA GLY A 51 -16.22 5.09 15.77
C GLY A 51 -15.72 5.33 14.34
N GLN A 52 -15.35 4.25 13.62
CA GLN A 52 -14.98 4.34 12.21
C GLN A 52 -16.18 4.70 11.33
N ARG A 53 -17.36 4.13 11.59
CA ARG A 53 -18.60 4.48 10.86
C ARG A 53 -18.93 5.95 11.03
N ARG A 54 -18.91 6.44 12.27
CA ARG A 54 -19.12 7.87 12.54
C ARG A 54 -18.10 8.75 11.78
N ALA A 55 -16.84 8.38 11.76
CA ALA A 55 -15.81 9.15 11.03
C ALA A 55 -16.03 9.12 9.50
N LEU A 56 -16.49 7.98 8.95
CA LEU A 56 -16.88 7.89 7.53
C LEU A 56 -18.04 8.84 7.20
N ASP A 57 -19.06 8.90 8.07
CA ASP A 57 -20.23 9.75 7.86
C ASP A 57 -19.88 11.25 8.00
N GLU A 58 -19.03 11.60 8.98
CA GLU A 58 -18.70 12.99 9.33
C GLU A 58 -17.62 13.57 8.40
N PHE A 59 -16.53 12.84 8.18
CA PHE A 59 -15.36 13.32 7.46
C PHE A 59 -15.26 12.80 6.01
N GLY A 60 -15.91 11.67 5.71
CA GLY A 60 -15.88 11.06 4.38
C GLY A 60 -16.20 12.03 3.25
N PRO A 61 -17.30 12.82 3.32
CA PRO A 61 -17.66 13.76 2.25
C PRO A 61 -16.57 14.79 1.91
N ARG A 62 -15.70 15.13 2.85
CA ARG A 62 -14.64 16.12 2.66
C ARG A 62 -13.31 15.50 2.26
N TYR A 63 -12.97 14.31 2.75
CA TYR A 63 -11.63 13.75 2.65
C TYR A 63 -11.54 12.54 1.70
N VAL A 64 -12.66 11.85 1.44
CA VAL A 64 -12.68 10.74 0.49
C VAL A 64 -13.02 11.26 -0.90
N VAL A 65 -12.10 11.08 -1.82
CA VAL A 65 -12.26 11.43 -3.23
C VAL A 65 -12.79 10.19 -3.96
N PRO A 66 -13.96 10.28 -4.61
CA PRO A 66 -14.48 9.18 -5.40
C PRO A 66 -13.52 8.82 -6.54
N TYR A 67 -13.40 7.50 -6.80
CA TYR A 67 -12.70 7.07 -8.00
C TYR A 67 -13.42 7.56 -9.26
N THR A 68 -12.65 8.11 -10.19
CA THR A 68 -13.12 8.55 -11.51
C THR A 68 -12.14 8.06 -12.58
N PRO A 69 -12.61 7.70 -13.79
CA PRO A 69 -11.74 7.27 -14.89
C PRO A 69 -11.07 8.45 -15.59
N HIS A 70 -10.78 9.52 -14.89
CA HIS A 70 -10.07 10.71 -15.35
C HIS A 70 -9.37 11.38 -14.17
N GLU A 71 -8.33 12.13 -14.47
CA GLU A 71 -7.57 12.89 -13.48
C GLU A 71 -8.40 14.05 -12.91
N PRO A 72 -8.55 14.15 -11.58
CA PRO A 72 -9.11 15.33 -10.95
C PRO A 72 -8.08 16.47 -10.89
N ASP A 73 -8.55 17.69 -10.79
CA ASP A 73 -7.69 18.81 -10.42
C ASP A 73 -7.32 18.71 -8.93
N TRP A 74 -6.16 18.13 -8.67
CA TRP A 74 -5.69 17.90 -7.32
C TRP A 74 -5.44 19.18 -6.53
N ASP A 75 -5.04 20.28 -7.18
CA ASP A 75 -4.84 21.57 -6.52
C ASP A 75 -6.19 22.10 -6.00
N THR A 76 -7.27 21.94 -6.77
CA THR A 76 -8.63 22.24 -6.31
C THR A 76 -9.08 21.28 -5.21
N VAL A 77 -8.82 19.98 -5.32
CA VAL A 77 -9.21 18.98 -4.32
C VAL A 77 -8.54 19.24 -2.95
N PHE A 78 -7.29 19.65 -2.94
CA PHE A 78 -6.58 20.03 -1.71
C PHE A 78 -6.81 21.48 -1.28
N GLY A 79 -7.26 22.35 -2.22
CA GLY A 79 -7.42 23.79 -2.02
C GLY A 79 -6.10 24.55 -2.01
N ARG A 80 -5.02 23.93 -2.50
CA ARG A 80 -3.68 24.51 -2.58
C ARG A 80 -2.80 23.74 -3.56
N ARG A 81 -1.69 24.36 -3.95
CA ARG A 81 -0.61 23.70 -4.68
C ARG A 81 0.55 23.38 -3.73
N ALA A 82 0.87 22.11 -3.62
CA ALA A 82 1.94 21.61 -2.76
C ALA A 82 2.58 20.34 -3.36
N PRO A 83 3.78 19.93 -2.88
CA PRO A 83 4.34 18.62 -3.22
C PRO A 83 3.35 17.51 -2.88
N ARG A 84 3.19 16.54 -3.79
CA ARG A 84 2.20 15.47 -3.63
C ARG A 84 2.86 14.12 -3.40
N VAL A 85 2.48 13.48 -2.32
CA VAL A 85 2.96 12.15 -1.93
C VAL A 85 1.80 11.16 -1.99
N LEU A 86 1.96 10.08 -2.75
CA LEU A 86 1.01 8.97 -2.82
C LEU A 86 1.41 7.89 -1.82
N GLU A 87 0.50 7.47 -0.94
CA GLU A 87 0.70 6.26 -0.11
C GLU A 87 -0.25 5.15 -0.55
N ILE A 88 0.32 3.99 -0.89
CA ILE A 88 -0.44 2.83 -1.36
C ILE A 88 -0.55 1.80 -0.24
N GLY A 89 -1.78 1.46 0.14
CA GLY A 89 -2.07 0.48 1.18
C GLY A 89 -1.76 0.98 2.59
N PHE A 90 -2.28 2.14 2.96
CA PHE A 90 -2.01 2.75 4.27
C PHE A 90 -2.57 1.98 5.47
N GLY A 91 -3.33 0.91 5.25
CA GLY A 91 -3.89 0.08 6.32
C GLY A 91 -4.79 0.88 7.26
N MET A 92 -4.46 0.92 8.56
CA MET A 92 -5.21 1.71 9.56
C MET A 92 -4.82 3.19 9.61
N GLY A 93 -3.87 3.62 8.80
CA GLY A 93 -3.51 5.03 8.57
C GLY A 93 -2.75 5.72 9.70
N ALA A 94 -2.28 5.00 10.72
CA ALA A 94 -1.56 5.63 11.83
C ALA A 94 -0.25 6.29 11.38
N SER A 95 0.54 5.60 10.56
CA SER A 95 1.78 6.15 9.99
C SER A 95 1.49 7.31 9.03
N THR A 96 0.47 7.19 8.20
CA THR A 96 0.02 8.24 7.27
C THR A 96 -0.32 9.53 8.01
N ALA A 97 -1.13 9.44 9.08
CA ALA A 97 -1.52 10.59 9.88
C ALA A 97 -0.29 11.24 10.57
N GLU A 98 0.61 10.43 11.13
CA GLU A 98 1.83 10.93 11.79
C GLU A 98 2.77 11.61 10.79
N ILE A 99 3.00 11.02 9.62
CA ILE A 99 3.83 11.62 8.55
C ILE A 99 3.20 12.93 8.05
N ALA A 100 1.90 12.94 7.81
CA ALA A 100 1.21 14.14 7.34
C ALA A 100 1.24 15.29 8.37
N ALA A 101 1.15 14.97 9.66
CA ALA A 101 1.32 15.95 10.75
C ALA A 101 2.73 16.53 10.79
N MET A 102 3.77 15.70 10.57
CA MET A 102 5.17 16.16 10.54
C MET A 102 5.51 16.95 9.26
N ARG A 103 4.78 16.75 8.18
CA ARG A 103 5.03 17.36 6.87
C ARG A 103 3.82 18.18 6.39
N PRO A 104 3.41 19.24 7.11
CA PRO A 104 2.20 20.01 6.77
C PRO A 104 2.32 20.78 5.44
N GLY A 105 3.53 20.92 4.91
CA GLY A 105 3.80 21.53 3.61
C GLY A 105 3.51 20.63 2.41
N ASP A 106 3.34 19.33 2.63
CA ASP A 106 3.05 18.35 1.58
C ASP A 106 1.59 17.90 1.62
N ASP A 107 1.09 17.45 0.47
CA ASP A 107 -0.23 16.86 0.31
C ASP A 107 -0.10 15.33 0.17
N PHE A 108 -0.85 14.61 1.00
CA PHE A 108 -0.84 13.15 1.04
C PHE A 108 -2.10 12.58 0.41
N LEU A 109 -1.92 11.75 -0.61
CA LEU A 109 -2.99 10.99 -1.25
C LEU A 109 -2.88 9.52 -0.82
N GLY A 110 -3.77 9.06 0.04
CA GLY A 110 -3.81 7.67 0.49
C GLY A 110 -4.75 6.83 -0.38
N VAL A 111 -4.27 5.69 -0.86
CA VAL A 111 -5.08 4.72 -1.60
C VAL A 111 -5.19 3.43 -0.79
N GLU A 112 -6.41 3.00 -0.51
CA GLU A 112 -6.70 1.79 0.28
C GLU A 112 -7.99 1.14 -0.22
N VAL A 113 -8.07 -0.20 -0.14
CA VAL A 113 -9.27 -0.96 -0.52
C VAL A 113 -10.11 -1.39 0.68
N HIS A 114 -9.52 -1.35 1.88
CA HIS A 114 -10.12 -1.86 3.11
C HIS A 114 -10.87 -0.75 3.88
N GLU A 115 -12.21 -0.77 3.83
CA GLU A 115 -13.08 0.26 4.42
C GLU A 115 -12.78 0.56 5.92
N PRO A 116 -12.53 -0.43 6.79
CA PRO A 116 -12.15 -0.15 8.18
C PRO A 116 -10.88 0.71 8.32
N GLY A 117 -9.92 0.54 7.40
CA GLY A 117 -8.72 1.38 7.35
C GLY A 117 -9.04 2.82 7.03
N ILE A 118 -9.91 3.05 6.05
CA ILE A 118 -10.37 4.38 5.67
C ILE A 118 -11.06 5.07 6.84
N GLY A 119 -12.00 4.39 7.51
CA GLY A 119 -12.67 4.91 8.70
C GLY A 119 -11.70 5.20 9.86
N ALA A 120 -10.63 4.41 9.99
CA ALA A 120 -9.61 4.65 11.01
C ALA A 120 -8.76 5.89 10.69
N LEU A 121 -8.33 6.06 9.44
CA LEU A 121 -7.59 7.26 9.03
C LEU A 121 -8.44 8.52 9.12
N LEU A 122 -9.72 8.46 8.71
CA LEU A 122 -10.65 9.59 8.86
C LEU A 122 -10.84 10.00 10.32
N LYS A 123 -10.89 9.04 11.23
CA LYS A 123 -10.93 9.31 12.68
C LYS A 123 -9.68 10.07 13.14
N LEU A 124 -8.50 9.63 12.72
CA LEU A 124 -7.22 10.31 13.02
C LEU A 124 -7.16 11.72 12.41
N ILE A 125 -7.65 11.89 11.19
CA ILE A 125 -7.76 13.20 10.53
C ILE A 125 -8.59 14.17 11.38
N GLY A 126 -9.76 13.73 11.88
CA GLY A 126 -10.61 14.54 12.74
C GLY A 126 -9.98 14.84 14.09
N GLU A 127 -9.41 13.83 14.77
CA GLU A 127 -8.77 13.97 16.08
C GLU A 127 -7.55 14.91 16.07
N GLN A 128 -6.79 14.93 14.97
CA GLN A 128 -5.57 15.71 14.82
C GLN A 128 -5.75 16.98 13.98
N ASN A 129 -6.97 17.24 13.48
CA ASN A 129 -7.30 18.37 12.60
C ASN A 129 -6.40 18.43 11.34
N LEU A 130 -6.08 17.28 10.74
CA LEU A 130 -5.25 17.22 9.56
C LEU A 130 -6.04 17.70 8.33
N THR A 131 -5.41 18.55 7.51
CA THR A 131 -6.05 19.12 6.32
C THR A 131 -5.40 18.68 5.01
N ASN A 132 -4.21 18.13 5.10
CA ASN A 132 -3.33 17.79 3.98
C ASN A 132 -3.39 16.29 3.58
N ILE A 133 -4.48 15.61 3.86
CA ILE A 133 -4.71 14.21 3.44
C ILE A 133 -5.97 14.16 2.58
N ARG A 134 -5.94 13.34 1.51
CA ARG A 134 -7.13 12.87 0.78
C ARG A 134 -7.02 11.36 0.60
N ILE A 135 -8.17 10.71 0.51
CA ILE A 135 -8.26 9.24 0.50
C ILE A 135 -9.02 8.81 -0.75
N ILE A 136 -8.53 7.78 -1.43
CA ILE A 136 -9.25 7.09 -2.51
C ILE A 136 -9.45 5.64 -2.09
N GLN A 137 -10.71 5.19 -2.08
CA GLN A 137 -11.05 3.79 -1.83
C GLN A 137 -11.11 3.02 -3.15
N HIS A 138 -9.96 2.58 -3.66
CA HIS A 138 -9.91 1.85 -4.93
C HIS A 138 -8.62 1.04 -5.10
N ASP A 139 -8.54 0.25 -6.20
CA ASP A 139 -7.30 -0.42 -6.61
C ASP A 139 -6.25 0.61 -7.00
N ALA A 140 -5.08 0.57 -6.35
CA ALA A 140 -4.01 1.54 -6.57
C ALA A 140 -3.49 1.56 -8.02
N VAL A 141 -3.55 0.42 -8.71
CA VAL A 141 -3.12 0.37 -10.12
C VAL A 141 -4.08 1.15 -11.00
N GLU A 142 -5.39 0.99 -10.80
CA GLU A 142 -6.40 1.72 -11.54
C GLU A 142 -6.35 3.22 -11.21
N VAL A 143 -6.09 3.59 -9.95
CA VAL A 143 -5.86 4.97 -9.54
C VAL A 143 -4.65 5.57 -10.25
N LEU A 144 -3.51 4.87 -10.29
CA LEU A 144 -2.31 5.31 -11.01
C LEU A 144 -2.58 5.47 -12.52
N GLU A 145 -3.33 4.54 -13.11
CA GLU A 145 -3.62 4.57 -14.55
C GLU A 145 -4.54 5.73 -14.93
N GLN A 146 -5.55 6.06 -14.11
CA GLN A 146 -6.66 6.93 -14.49
C GLN A 146 -6.68 8.29 -13.79
N MET A 147 -6.23 8.35 -12.53
CA MET A 147 -6.38 9.55 -11.70
C MET A 147 -5.07 10.32 -11.48
N ILE A 148 -3.93 9.75 -11.82
CA ILE A 148 -2.62 10.37 -11.58
C ILE A 148 -1.94 10.68 -12.92
N ALA A 149 -1.68 11.95 -13.18
CA ALA A 149 -0.96 12.38 -14.37
C ALA A 149 0.48 11.85 -14.42
N PRO A 150 1.07 11.67 -15.60
CA PRO A 150 2.49 11.46 -15.73
C PRO A 150 3.30 12.57 -15.06
N ALA A 151 4.41 12.20 -14.40
CA ALA A 151 5.34 13.12 -13.76
C ALA A 151 4.66 14.14 -12.81
N SER A 152 3.69 13.68 -11.97
CA SER A 152 2.92 14.55 -11.06
C SER A 152 3.18 14.29 -9.58
N LEU A 153 3.78 13.14 -9.20
CA LEU A 153 4.05 12.78 -7.82
C LEU A 153 5.48 13.17 -7.41
N ASP A 154 5.61 13.84 -6.28
CA ASP A 154 6.88 14.20 -5.65
C ASP A 154 7.43 13.06 -4.80
N GLY A 155 6.56 12.16 -4.31
CA GLY A 155 6.95 10.99 -3.55
C GLY A 155 5.91 9.88 -3.60
N VAL A 156 6.36 8.65 -3.31
CA VAL A 156 5.48 7.48 -3.17
C VAL A 156 5.91 6.67 -1.95
N HIS A 157 4.94 6.27 -1.14
CA HIS A 157 5.11 5.39 0.01
C HIS A 157 4.39 4.06 -0.20
N ILE A 158 5.09 2.95 0.05
CA ILE A 158 4.53 1.58 0.03
C ILE A 158 5.08 0.85 1.25
N PHE A 159 4.36 0.91 2.37
CA PHE A 159 4.82 0.36 3.62
C PHE A 159 4.12 -0.95 3.95
N PHE A 160 4.92 -1.99 4.22
CA PHE A 160 4.49 -3.32 4.64
C PHE A 160 3.40 -3.93 3.75
N PRO A 161 3.58 -3.91 2.40
CA PRO A 161 2.64 -4.58 1.51
C PRO A 161 2.62 -6.08 1.76
N ASP A 162 1.50 -6.75 1.44
CA ASP A 162 1.33 -8.20 1.63
C ASP A 162 2.52 -8.99 1.04
N PRO A 163 3.30 -9.73 1.85
CA PRO A 163 4.49 -10.43 1.39
C PRO A 163 4.21 -11.72 0.62
N TRP A 164 2.97 -12.25 0.68
CA TRP A 164 2.57 -13.48 -0.01
C TRP A 164 3.58 -14.61 0.22
N HIS A 165 3.71 -15.10 1.44
CA HIS A 165 4.75 -16.02 1.91
C HIS A 165 5.00 -17.25 1.02
N LYS A 166 3.92 -17.85 0.46
CA LYS A 166 4.05 -19.04 -0.40
C LYS A 166 4.59 -18.67 -1.78
N ALA A 167 5.64 -19.32 -2.26
CA ALA A 167 6.29 -19.05 -3.54
C ALA A 167 5.30 -18.98 -4.73
N ARG A 168 4.29 -19.88 -4.78
CA ARG A 168 3.23 -19.85 -5.80
C ARG A 168 2.41 -18.54 -5.81
N HIS A 169 2.45 -17.77 -4.73
CA HIS A 169 1.72 -16.49 -4.60
C HIS A 169 2.61 -15.26 -4.83
N HIS A 170 3.92 -15.38 -5.01
CA HIS A 170 4.83 -14.25 -5.24
C HIS A 170 4.40 -13.39 -6.45
N LYS A 171 3.73 -14.00 -7.46
CA LYS A 171 3.12 -13.26 -8.58
C LYS A 171 2.03 -12.27 -8.18
N ARG A 172 1.54 -12.32 -6.92
CA ARG A 172 0.56 -11.38 -6.35
C ARG A 172 1.21 -10.22 -5.61
N ARG A 173 2.53 -10.27 -5.35
CA ARG A 173 3.25 -9.16 -4.73
C ARG A 173 3.07 -7.90 -5.57
N LEU A 174 2.87 -6.77 -4.89
CA LEU A 174 2.61 -5.49 -5.56
C LEU A 174 3.83 -5.02 -6.37
N ILE A 175 5.03 -5.12 -5.77
CA ILE A 175 6.27 -4.70 -6.44
C ILE A 175 6.66 -5.74 -7.49
N GLN A 176 6.27 -5.47 -8.73
CA GLN A 176 6.54 -6.22 -9.93
C GLN A 176 7.00 -5.27 -11.05
N PRO A 177 7.78 -5.69 -12.04
CA PRO A 177 8.32 -4.79 -13.07
C PRO A 177 7.29 -3.89 -13.74
N LYS A 178 6.16 -4.44 -14.20
CA LYS A 178 5.08 -3.65 -14.83
C LYS A 178 4.44 -2.61 -13.91
N PHE A 179 4.32 -2.93 -12.62
CA PHE A 179 3.80 -1.98 -11.64
C PHE A 179 4.80 -0.86 -11.39
N VAL A 180 6.10 -1.19 -11.29
CA VAL A 180 7.17 -0.22 -11.07
C VAL A 180 7.29 0.73 -12.26
N GLU A 181 7.25 0.22 -13.50
CA GLU A 181 7.21 1.03 -14.72
C GLU A 181 6.04 2.04 -14.71
N LEU A 182 4.82 1.57 -14.41
CA LEU A 182 3.66 2.45 -14.27
C LEU A 182 3.90 3.51 -13.18
N LEU A 183 4.34 3.09 -11.98
CA LEU A 183 4.57 3.96 -10.85
C LEU A 183 5.58 5.07 -11.18
N VAL A 184 6.72 4.68 -11.74
CA VAL A 184 7.79 5.61 -12.15
C VAL A 184 7.31 6.61 -13.19
N SER A 185 6.45 6.19 -14.13
CA SER A 185 5.86 7.12 -15.11
C SER A 185 5.05 8.25 -14.45
N ARG A 186 4.51 8.02 -13.23
CA ARG A 186 3.71 9.00 -12.48
C ARG A 186 4.55 9.89 -11.57
N MET A 187 5.74 9.45 -11.18
CA MET A 187 6.65 10.24 -10.35
C MET A 187 7.26 11.38 -11.16
N LYS A 188 7.56 12.51 -10.54
CA LYS A 188 8.39 13.58 -11.12
C LYS A 188 9.85 13.14 -11.22
N PRO A 189 10.63 13.66 -12.18
CA PRO A 189 12.10 13.61 -12.08
C PRO A 189 12.55 14.14 -10.72
N GLY A 190 13.49 13.48 -10.05
CA GLY A 190 13.92 13.80 -8.69
C GLY A 190 12.96 13.35 -7.58
N GLY A 191 11.75 12.91 -7.91
CA GLY A 191 10.79 12.33 -6.95
C GLY A 191 11.30 11.03 -6.32
N TYR A 192 10.82 10.69 -5.12
CA TYR A 192 11.29 9.52 -4.38
C TYR A 192 10.23 8.42 -4.26
N LEU A 193 10.69 7.18 -4.20
CA LEU A 193 9.91 5.99 -3.84
C LEU A 193 10.49 5.42 -2.56
N HIS A 194 9.65 5.26 -1.52
CA HIS A 194 10.03 4.63 -0.28
C HIS A 194 9.18 3.38 -0.03
N CYS A 195 9.81 2.22 -0.07
CA CYS A 195 9.21 0.94 0.31
C CYS A 195 9.78 0.49 1.65
N ALA A 196 8.94 -0.15 2.48
CA ALA A 196 9.40 -0.81 3.70
C ALA A 196 8.71 -2.17 3.85
N THR A 197 9.44 -3.17 4.35
CA THR A 197 8.90 -4.51 4.62
C THR A 197 9.64 -5.16 5.79
N ASP A 198 8.95 -6.01 6.54
CA ASP A 198 9.51 -6.86 7.60
C ASP A 198 9.76 -8.31 7.13
N TRP A 199 9.61 -8.57 5.82
CA TRP A 199 9.80 -9.88 5.21
C TRP A 199 11.02 -9.89 4.29
N GLN A 200 12.13 -10.51 4.75
CA GLN A 200 13.42 -10.48 4.07
C GLN A 200 13.35 -10.90 2.59
N ASN A 201 12.73 -12.03 2.29
CA ASN A 201 12.60 -12.49 0.91
C ASN A 201 11.83 -11.52 0.00
N TYR A 202 10.92 -10.71 0.58
CA TYR A 202 10.27 -9.66 -0.20
C TYR A 202 11.15 -8.41 -0.32
N ALA A 203 11.94 -8.08 0.70
CA ALA A 203 12.93 -7.02 0.63
C ALA A 203 13.96 -7.29 -0.48
N GLU A 204 14.47 -8.52 -0.58
CA GLU A 204 15.38 -8.96 -1.63
C GLU A 204 14.75 -8.81 -3.03
N GLN A 205 13.50 -9.27 -3.20
CA GLN A 205 12.78 -9.09 -4.47
C GLN A 205 12.51 -7.61 -4.80
N MET A 206 12.15 -6.79 -3.79
CA MET A 206 11.97 -5.35 -3.99
C MET A 206 13.27 -4.72 -4.48
N LEU A 207 14.40 -5.04 -3.84
CA LEU A 207 15.71 -4.52 -4.22
C LEU A 207 16.07 -4.90 -5.66
N GLU A 208 15.85 -6.16 -6.06
CA GLU A 208 16.06 -6.64 -7.42
C GLU A 208 15.18 -5.90 -8.44
N VAL A 209 13.87 -5.85 -8.20
CA VAL A 209 12.91 -5.26 -9.15
C VAL A 209 13.09 -3.75 -9.28
N LEU A 210 13.28 -3.04 -8.17
CA LEU A 210 13.49 -1.59 -8.18
C LEU A 210 14.87 -1.23 -8.76
N GLY A 211 15.90 -2.02 -8.46
CA GLY A 211 17.24 -1.82 -9.00
C GLY A 211 17.35 -2.12 -10.50
N ALA A 212 16.44 -2.96 -11.04
CA ALA A 212 16.38 -3.24 -12.48
C ALA A 212 15.64 -2.16 -13.29
N GLU A 213 14.91 -1.22 -12.63
CA GLU A 213 14.23 -0.12 -13.31
C GLU A 213 15.21 0.99 -13.70
N PRO A 214 15.46 1.22 -15.00
CA PRO A 214 16.51 2.15 -15.44
C PRO A 214 16.30 3.60 -14.98
N ALA A 215 15.04 4.01 -14.80
CA ALA A 215 14.70 5.35 -14.37
C ALA A 215 14.80 5.57 -12.86
N LEU A 216 15.11 4.52 -12.07
CA LEU A 216 15.33 4.61 -10.64
C LEU A 216 16.82 4.54 -10.29
N GLU A 217 17.15 5.18 -9.18
CA GLU A 217 18.46 5.11 -8.55
C GLU A 217 18.28 4.82 -7.06
N ASN A 218 18.96 3.78 -6.57
CA ASN A 218 18.97 3.48 -5.14
C ASN A 218 19.76 4.56 -4.39
N THR A 219 19.21 5.09 -3.30
CA THR A 219 19.88 6.12 -2.48
C THR A 219 20.89 5.54 -1.49
N ALA A 220 20.98 4.21 -1.40
CA ALA A 220 21.91 3.47 -0.57
C ALA A 220 22.56 2.34 -1.39
N ALA A 221 23.59 1.67 -0.85
CA ALA A 221 24.20 0.52 -1.52
C ALA A 221 23.20 -0.63 -1.71
N ASP A 222 22.44 -0.94 -0.65
CA ASP A 222 21.39 -1.95 -0.63
C ASP A 222 20.13 -1.38 0.01
N TYR A 223 20.00 -1.47 1.34
CA TYR A 223 18.88 -0.96 2.12
C TYR A 223 19.24 0.38 2.77
N ALA A 224 18.30 1.31 2.74
CA ALA A 224 18.48 2.61 3.38
C ALA A 224 18.31 2.49 4.90
N PRO A 225 18.98 3.34 5.69
CA PRO A 225 18.57 3.53 7.07
C PRO A 225 17.12 4.06 7.10
N ARG A 226 16.35 3.66 8.13
CA ARG A 226 14.97 4.14 8.26
C ARG A 226 14.94 5.68 8.26
N PRO A 227 14.28 6.34 7.29
CA PRO A 227 14.15 7.80 7.28
C PRO A 227 13.39 8.31 8.52
N ASP A 228 13.78 9.47 9.04
CA ASP A 228 13.22 10.04 10.27
C ASP A 228 11.71 10.31 10.19
N TYR A 229 11.20 10.61 8.99
CA TYR A 229 9.77 10.82 8.80
C TYR A 229 8.94 9.52 8.86
N ARG A 230 9.55 8.33 8.69
CA ARG A 230 8.81 7.07 8.81
C ARG A 230 8.74 6.62 10.28
N PRO A 231 7.57 6.71 10.92
CA PRO A 231 7.42 6.31 12.32
C PRO A 231 7.60 4.80 12.48
N VAL A 232 8.07 4.40 13.66
CA VAL A 232 8.13 2.97 14.02
C VAL A 232 6.74 2.49 14.38
N THR A 233 6.18 1.58 13.58
CA THR A 233 4.85 1.03 13.81
C THR A 233 4.80 0.15 15.06
N LYS A 234 3.59 -0.09 15.60
CA LYS A 234 3.41 -1.04 16.72
C LYS A 234 3.87 -2.45 16.36
N PHE A 235 3.63 -2.88 15.12
CA PHE A 235 4.04 -4.19 14.61
C PHE A 235 5.56 -4.27 14.49
N GLU A 236 6.18 -3.24 13.93
CA GLU A 236 7.63 -3.14 13.82
C GLU A 236 8.32 -3.20 15.19
N ARG A 237 7.84 -2.43 16.18
CA ARG A 237 8.34 -2.50 17.57
C ARG A 237 8.24 -3.89 18.17
N ARG A 238 7.15 -4.62 17.88
CA ARG A 238 7.00 -6.00 18.31
C ARG A 238 7.96 -6.94 17.59
N GLY A 239 8.08 -6.79 16.26
CA GLY A 239 8.99 -7.57 15.44
C GLY A 239 10.46 -7.40 15.86
N LEU A 240 10.90 -6.16 16.04
CA LEU A 240 12.26 -5.85 16.52
C LEU A 240 12.58 -6.51 17.87
N ARG A 241 11.62 -6.56 18.80
CA ARG A 241 11.79 -7.26 20.07
C ARG A 241 11.93 -8.78 19.92
N LEU A 242 11.44 -9.33 18.82
CA LEU A 242 11.54 -10.76 18.47
C LEU A 242 12.74 -11.05 17.56
N GLY A 243 13.59 -10.04 17.28
CA GLY A 243 14.75 -10.18 16.41
C GLY A 243 14.44 -10.13 14.91
N HIS A 244 13.24 -9.69 14.52
CA HIS A 244 12.88 -9.52 13.13
C HIS A 244 13.47 -8.21 12.60
N GLY A 245 14.06 -8.24 11.40
CA GLY A 245 14.52 -7.04 10.71
C GLY A 245 13.37 -6.28 10.04
N VAL A 246 13.62 -5.02 9.76
CA VAL A 246 12.82 -4.22 8.82
C VAL A 246 13.76 -3.62 7.81
N TRP A 247 13.39 -3.69 6.55
CA TRP A 247 14.18 -3.21 5.43
C TRP A 247 13.46 -2.03 4.79
N ASP A 248 14.13 -0.88 4.80
CA ASP A 248 13.72 0.33 4.09
C ASP A 248 14.48 0.41 2.77
N LEU A 249 13.76 0.66 1.68
CA LEU A 249 14.30 0.83 0.35
C LEU A 249 13.86 2.21 -0.15
N VAL A 250 14.81 3.10 -0.35
CA VAL A 250 14.55 4.46 -0.83
C VAL A 250 15.23 4.63 -2.18
N PHE A 251 14.42 4.86 -3.20
CA PHE A 251 14.87 5.11 -4.55
C PHE A 251 14.47 6.52 -4.98
N ARG A 252 15.23 7.10 -5.89
CA ARG A 252 14.91 8.38 -6.52
C ARG A 252 14.71 8.20 -8.01
N ARG A 253 13.69 8.84 -8.59
CA ARG A 253 13.58 8.92 -10.03
C ARG A 253 14.69 9.81 -10.56
N ARG A 254 15.44 9.33 -11.57
CA ARG A 254 16.50 10.09 -12.22
C ARG A 254 15.94 11.36 -12.88
N GLU A 255 16.77 12.38 -13.00
CA GLU A 255 16.41 13.70 -13.57
C GLU A 255 16.16 13.66 -15.10
N GLN A 256 16.53 12.57 -15.77
CA GLN A 256 16.42 12.43 -17.24
C GLN A 256 15.21 11.63 -17.65
#